data_ba5f01e7d3a78161efae3dd901b2d999
#
_entry.id   ba5f01e7d3a78161efae3dd901b2d999
#
_cell.length_a   1.000
_cell.length_b   1.000
_cell.length_c   1.000
_cell.angle_alpha   90.00
_cell.angle_beta   90.00
_cell.angle_gamma   90.00
#
_symmetry.space_group_name_H-M   'P 1'
#
loop_
_entity.id
_entity.type
_entity.pdbx_description
1 polymer ?
#
loop_
_entity_poly.entity_id
_entity_poly.type
_entity_poly.pdbx_seq_one_letter_code
_entity_poly.pdbx_strand_id
1 'polypeptide(L)'
;RDCLLSRGLGDVYKRQLYLDLLKALFVFLVSGWTAGFLSLCGGLLSLLVMWVLYYKLPFRPTWFILSVCGALSHNIGQLLGAGLILSSAMSLYYAPVMLVLGLIMGALTSLTLKAILPALGRLGYNTREKR
;
A
#
# COMPACT_ATOMS: atom_id res chain seq x y z
N ARG A 1 25.17 -11.42 -0.55
CA ARG A 1 24.56 -10.06 -0.69
C ARG A 1 23.04 -10.13 -0.70
N ASP A 2 22.46 -11.18 -1.28
CA ASP A 2 21.00 -11.33 -1.40
C ASP A 2 20.32 -11.76 -0.09
N CYS A 3 21.01 -12.46 0.78
CA CYS A 3 20.47 -12.95 2.05
C CYS A 3 20.26 -11.83 3.10
N LEU A 4 21.09 -10.80 3.12
CA LEU A 4 20.94 -9.64 4.02
C LEU A 4 19.83 -8.70 3.57
N LEU A 5 19.67 -8.53 2.25
CA LEU A 5 18.55 -7.77 1.66
C LEU A 5 17.20 -8.46 1.91
N SER A 6 17.15 -9.79 1.80
CA SER A 6 15.91 -10.54 2.04
C SER A 6 15.49 -10.53 3.52
N ARG A 7 16.42 -10.53 4.47
CA ARG A 7 16.12 -10.39 5.91
C ARG A 7 15.60 -9.01 6.26
N GLY A 8 16.24 -7.95 5.75
CA GLY A 8 15.77 -6.58 6.01
C GLY A 8 14.39 -6.29 5.41
N LEU A 9 14.12 -6.83 4.23
CA LEU A 9 12.81 -6.69 3.57
C LEU A 9 11.73 -7.50 4.28
N GLY A 10 12.03 -8.71 4.72
CA GLY A 10 11.07 -9.51 5.50
C GLY A 10 10.59 -8.78 6.76
N ASP A 11 11.47 -8.05 7.42
CA ASP A 11 11.12 -7.25 8.60
C ASP A 11 10.28 -6.01 8.23
N VAL A 12 10.55 -5.37 7.09
CA VAL A 12 9.75 -4.25 6.58
C VAL A 12 8.32 -4.70 6.26
N TYR A 13 8.15 -5.84 5.57
CA TYR A 13 6.82 -6.39 5.25
C TYR A 13 6.06 -6.83 6.50
N LYS A 14 6.72 -7.42 7.49
CA LYS A 14 6.10 -7.74 8.77
C LYS A 14 5.57 -6.49 9.47
N ARG A 15 6.37 -5.43 9.53
CA ARG A 15 5.95 -4.15 10.09
C ARG A 15 4.79 -3.53 9.33
N GLN A 16 4.84 -3.58 8.00
CA GLN A 16 3.75 -3.10 7.15
C GLN A 16 2.46 -3.88 7.39
N LEU A 17 2.54 -5.22 7.50
CA LEU A 17 1.39 -6.05 7.81
C LEU A 17 0.79 -5.71 9.18
N TYR A 18 1.62 -5.50 10.21
CA TYR A 18 1.14 -5.08 11.54
C TYR A 18 0.46 -3.71 11.48
N LEU A 19 1.00 -2.76 10.73
CA LEU A 19 0.39 -1.44 10.56
C LEU A 19 -0.95 -1.52 9.83
N ASP A 20 -1.06 -2.36 8.81
CA ASP A 20 -2.32 -2.57 8.09
C ASP A 20 -3.38 -3.25 8.97
N LEU A 21 -3.00 -4.23 9.78
CA LEU A 21 -3.89 -4.87 10.74
C LEU A 21 -4.35 -3.88 11.82
N LEU A 22 -3.43 -3.09 12.36
CA LEU A 22 -3.74 -2.07 13.36
C LEU A 22 -4.66 -0.99 12.79
N LYS A 23 -4.39 -0.53 11.56
CA LYS A 23 -5.25 0.41 10.84
C LYS A 23 -6.65 -0.18 10.60
N ALA A 24 -6.74 -1.42 10.14
CA ALA A 24 -8.02 -2.08 9.90
C ALA A 24 -8.81 -2.23 11.20
N LEU A 25 -8.15 -2.58 12.31
CA LEU A 25 -8.76 -2.66 13.63
C LEU A 25 -9.28 -1.29 14.09
N PHE A 26 -8.49 -0.22 13.91
CA PHE A 26 -8.91 1.14 14.23
C PHE A 26 -10.12 1.56 13.41
N VAL A 27 -10.11 1.31 12.10
CA VAL A 27 -11.24 1.61 11.21
C VAL A 27 -12.47 0.79 11.60
N PHE A 28 -12.29 -0.47 12.00
CA PHE A 28 -13.35 -1.33 12.51
C PHE A 28 -14.04 -0.73 13.74
N LEU A 29 -13.26 -0.23 14.69
CA LEU A 29 -13.77 0.37 15.93
C LEU A 29 -14.48 1.70 15.71
N VAL A 30 -13.96 2.54 14.79
CA VAL A 30 -14.47 3.90 14.55
C VAL A 30 -15.59 3.93 13.52
N SER A 31 -15.43 3.18 12.43
CA SER A 31 -16.31 3.26 11.24
C SER A 31 -17.18 2.01 11.05
N GLY A 32 -17.00 0.99 11.88
CA GLY A 32 -17.78 -0.24 11.87
C GLY A 32 -17.19 -1.37 11.05
N TRP A 33 -17.85 -2.51 11.09
CA TRP A 33 -17.41 -3.78 10.52
C TRP A 33 -17.10 -3.71 9.02
N THR A 34 -18.01 -3.15 8.23
CA THR A 34 -17.88 -3.08 6.76
C THR A 34 -16.65 -2.28 6.34
N ALA A 35 -16.43 -1.12 6.94
CA ALA A 35 -15.29 -0.27 6.64
C ALA A 35 -13.96 -0.92 7.07
N GLY A 36 -13.93 -1.59 8.22
CA GLY A 36 -12.77 -2.34 8.69
C GLY A 36 -12.40 -3.50 7.75
N PHE A 37 -13.41 -4.26 7.32
CA PHE A 37 -13.21 -5.35 6.35
C PHE A 37 -12.70 -4.85 5.00
N LEU A 38 -13.28 -3.77 4.46
CA LEU A 38 -12.79 -3.15 3.21
C LEU A 38 -11.35 -2.64 3.34
N SER A 39 -11.03 -2.02 4.47
CA SER A 39 -9.67 -1.54 4.74
C SER A 39 -8.66 -2.69 4.78
N LEU A 40 -9.05 -3.82 5.36
CA LEU A 40 -8.21 -5.02 5.42
C LEU A 40 -7.99 -5.62 4.02
N CYS A 41 -9.06 -5.81 3.23
CA CYS A 41 -8.98 -6.32 1.86
C CYS A 41 -8.08 -5.43 0.99
N GLY A 42 -8.24 -4.12 1.07
CA GLY A 42 -7.41 -3.15 0.35
C GLY A 42 -5.95 -3.22 0.76
N GLY A 43 -5.67 -3.23 2.06
CA GLY A 43 -4.32 -3.31 2.61
C GLY A 43 -3.59 -4.59 2.20
N LEU A 44 -4.23 -5.75 2.37
CA LEU A 44 -3.64 -7.04 2.02
C LEU A 44 -3.34 -7.15 0.52
N LEU A 45 -4.26 -6.73 -0.34
CA LEU A 45 -4.03 -6.76 -1.79
C LEU A 45 -2.92 -5.82 -2.20
N SER A 46 -2.87 -4.62 -1.64
CA SER A 46 -1.80 -3.65 -1.86
C SER A 46 -0.43 -4.20 -1.47
N LEU A 47 -0.32 -4.80 -0.28
CA LEU A 47 0.91 -5.44 0.18
C LEU A 47 1.36 -6.57 -0.74
N LEU A 48 0.42 -7.42 -1.17
CA LEU A 48 0.71 -8.56 -2.05
C LEU A 48 1.23 -8.07 -3.40
N VAL A 49 0.59 -7.07 -3.99
CA VAL A 49 1.01 -6.51 -5.28
C VAL A 49 2.38 -5.83 -5.16
N MET A 50 2.61 -5.04 -4.13
CA MET A 50 3.91 -4.41 -3.89
C MET A 50 5.01 -5.46 -3.69
N TRP A 51 4.73 -6.54 -2.96
CA TRP A 51 5.64 -7.64 -2.76
C TRP A 51 5.99 -8.33 -4.08
N VAL A 52 5.00 -8.64 -4.92
CA VAL A 52 5.21 -9.25 -6.24
C VAL A 52 6.00 -8.33 -7.16
N LEU A 53 5.67 -7.03 -7.21
CA LEU A 53 6.41 -6.05 -8.02
C LEU A 53 7.88 -5.97 -7.60
N TYR A 54 8.13 -6.00 -6.30
CA TYR A 54 9.50 -5.87 -5.78
C TYR A 54 10.35 -7.12 -6.05
N TYR A 55 9.77 -8.33 -5.91
CA TYR A 55 10.52 -9.59 -6.03
C TYR A 55 10.57 -10.18 -7.42
N LYS A 56 9.52 -10.01 -8.23
CA LYS A 56 9.41 -10.66 -9.55
C LYS A 56 9.83 -9.77 -10.72
N LEU A 57 9.88 -8.46 -10.56
CA LEU A 57 10.34 -7.62 -11.67
C LEU A 57 11.88 -7.63 -11.79
N PRO A 58 12.41 -7.82 -13.01
CA PRO A 58 13.85 -7.82 -13.27
C PRO A 58 14.48 -6.42 -13.16
N PHE A 59 13.67 -5.37 -13.10
CA PHE A 59 14.11 -3.99 -12.91
C PHE A 59 13.57 -3.44 -11.58
N ARG A 60 14.31 -2.55 -10.94
CA ARG A 60 13.89 -1.91 -9.69
C ARG A 60 12.77 -0.90 -9.99
N PRO A 61 11.54 -1.14 -9.52
CA PRO A 61 10.45 -0.20 -9.75
C PRO A 61 10.76 1.15 -9.08
N THR A 62 10.47 2.23 -9.78
CA THR A 62 10.58 3.58 -9.23
C THR A 62 9.57 3.74 -8.09
N TRP A 63 9.90 4.54 -7.08
CA TRP A 63 8.98 4.86 -5.98
C TRP A 63 7.59 5.32 -6.45
N PHE A 64 7.55 6.01 -7.60
CA PHE A 64 6.31 6.44 -8.23
C PHE A 64 5.46 5.23 -8.67
N ILE A 65 6.05 4.29 -9.40
CA ILE A 65 5.36 3.08 -9.87
C ILE A 65 4.85 2.27 -8.68
N LEU A 66 5.67 2.11 -7.65
CA LEU A 66 5.31 1.38 -6.45
C LEU A 66 4.13 2.03 -5.71
N SER A 67 4.15 3.37 -5.54
CA SER A 67 3.06 4.13 -4.92
C SER A 67 1.75 4.05 -5.71
N VAL A 68 1.81 4.24 -7.03
CA VAL A 68 0.61 4.19 -7.88
C VAL A 68 0.02 2.79 -7.90
N CYS A 69 0.85 1.76 -8.11
CA CYS A 69 0.39 0.37 -8.10
C CYS A 69 -0.17 -0.03 -6.73
N GLY A 70 0.46 0.40 -5.65
CA GLY A 70 -0.02 0.18 -4.30
C GLY A 70 -1.40 0.81 -4.06
N ALA A 71 -1.59 2.07 -4.45
CA ALA A 71 -2.86 2.78 -4.30
C ALA A 71 -3.97 2.18 -5.17
N LEU A 72 -3.68 1.83 -6.42
CA LEU A 72 -4.64 1.16 -7.31
C LEU A 72 -5.05 -0.20 -6.77
N SER A 73 -4.08 -1.00 -6.33
CA SER A 73 -4.33 -2.33 -5.75
C SER A 73 -5.15 -2.23 -4.48
N HIS A 74 -4.89 -1.22 -3.65
CA HIS A 74 -5.68 -0.95 -2.45
C HIS A 74 -7.15 -0.69 -2.80
N ASN A 75 -7.42 0.19 -3.77
CA ASN A 75 -8.78 0.49 -4.21
C ASN A 75 -9.47 -0.71 -4.87
N ILE A 76 -8.74 -1.49 -5.66
CA ILE A 76 -9.27 -2.74 -6.24
C ILE A 76 -9.62 -3.73 -5.13
N GLY A 77 -8.77 -3.87 -4.11
CA GLY A 77 -9.04 -4.73 -2.96
C GLY A 77 -10.28 -4.31 -2.18
N GLN A 78 -10.49 -3.02 -1.97
CA GLN A 78 -11.70 -2.50 -1.36
C GLN A 78 -12.94 -2.77 -2.22
N LEU A 79 -12.83 -2.57 -3.54
CA LEU A 79 -13.92 -2.82 -4.47
C LEU A 79 -14.34 -4.30 -4.51
N LEU A 80 -13.35 -5.21 -4.51
CA LEU A 80 -13.61 -6.65 -4.41
C LEU A 80 -14.26 -7.01 -3.06
N GLY A 81 -13.76 -6.46 -1.97
CA GLY A 81 -14.36 -6.63 -0.64
C GLY A 81 -15.80 -6.11 -0.58
N ALA A 82 -16.08 -4.96 -1.18
CA ALA A 82 -17.42 -4.41 -1.28
C ALA A 82 -18.34 -5.29 -2.12
N GLY A 83 -17.86 -5.83 -3.23
CA GLY A 83 -18.60 -6.78 -4.07
C GLY A 83 -19.00 -8.05 -3.33
N LEU A 84 -18.11 -8.55 -2.45
CA LEU A 84 -18.39 -9.73 -1.61
C LEU A 84 -19.46 -9.44 -0.54
N ILE A 85 -19.44 -8.26 0.06
CA ILE A 85 -20.41 -7.90 1.12
C ILE A 85 -21.77 -7.56 0.53
N LEU A 86 -21.80 -6.75 -0.54
CA LEU A 86 -23.03 -6.20 -1.10
C LEU A 86 -23.70 -7.14 -2.12
N SER A 87 -22.98 -8.15 -2.61
CA SER A 87 -23.45 -9.12 -3.63
C SER A 87 -24.11 -8.44 -4.85
N SER A 88 -23.77 -7.20 -5.15
CA SER A 88 -24.45 -6.40 -6.15
C SER A 88 -23.53 -5.75 -7.17
N ALA A 89 -24.02 -5.65 -8.40
CA ALA A 89 -23.37 -4.92 -9.48
C ALA A 89 -23.14 -3.42 -9.17
N MET A 90 -23.76 -2.89 -8.13
CA MET A 90 -23.56 -1.48 -7.71
C MET A 90 -22.11 -1.15 -7.37
N SER A 91 -21.37 -2.12 -6.85
CA SER A 91 -19.93 -1.96 -6.59
C SER A 91 -19.14 -1.60 -7.86
N LEU A 92 -19.53 -2.13 -9.01
CA LEU A 92 -18.89 -1.87 -10.30
C LEU A 92 -19.12 -0.43 -10.81
N TYR A 93 -20.24 0.21 -10.45
CA TYR A 93 -20.48 1.61 -10.83
C TYR A 93 -19.50 2.57 -10.16
N TYR A 94 -19.00 2.24 -8.98
CA TYR A 94 -18.00 3.07 -8.28
C TYR A 94 -16.55 2.76 -8.72
N ALA A 95 -16.33 1.68 -9.47
CA ALA A 95 -14.99 1.28 -9.91
C ALA A 95 -14.21 2.39 -10.62
N PRO A 96 -14.76 3.09 -11.65
CA PRO A 96 -14.01 4.12 -12.36
C PRO A 96 -13.63 5.30 -11.45
N VAL A 97 -14.51 5.70 -10.55
CA VAL A 97 -14.24 6.78 -9.59
C VAL A 97 -13.14 6.39 -8.62
N MET A 98 -13.20 5.18 -8.07
CA MET A 98 -12.19 4.63 -7.16
C MET A 98 -10.82 4.51 -7.84
N LEU A 99 -10.76 4.10 -9.09
CA LEU A 99 -9.51 4.00 -9.84
C LEU A 99 -8.88 5.38 -10.10
N VAL A 100 -9.68 6.36 -10.49
CA VAL A 100 -9.20 7.74 -10.68
C VAL A 100 -8.68 8.33 -9.38
N LEU A 101 -9.42 8.17 -8.27
CA LEU A 101 -8.97 8.60 -6.96
C LEU A 101 -7.68 7.90 -6.53
N GLY A 102 -7.55 6.61 -6.80
CA GLY A 102 -6.32 5.84 -6.53
C GLY A 102 -5.12 6.35 -7.29
N LEU A 103 -5.28 6.72 -8.55
CA LEU A 103 -4.23 7.34 -9.35
C LEU A 103 -3.79 8.69 -8.76
N ILE A 104 -4.74 9.55 -8.43
CA ILE A 104 -4.48 10.86 -7.83
C ILE A 104 -3.75 10.70 -6.50
N MET A 105 -4.24 9.85 -5.63
CA MET A 105 -3.64 9.61 -4.30
C MET A 105 -2.28 8.94 -4.40
N GLY A 106 -2.09 8.00 -5.31
CA GLY A 106 -0.78 7.37 -5.57
C GLY A 106 0.25 8.38 -6.08
N ALA A 107 -0.15 9.27 -7.01
CA ALA A 107 0.70 10.34 -7.48
C ALA A 107 1.05 11.34 -6.37
N LEU A 108 0.06 11.75 -5.56
CA LEU A 108 0.26 12.66 -4.43
C LEU A 108 1.20 12.06 -3.39
N THR A 109 1.03 10.79 -3.04
CA THR A 109 1.92 10.06 -2.12
C THR A 109 3.34 10.02 -2.65
N SER A 110 3.53 9.77 -3.94
CA SER A 110 4.86 9.76 -4.57
C SER A 110 5.52 11.14 -4.53
N LEU A 111 4.76 12.21 -4.78
CA LEU A 111 5.26 13.59 -4.67
C LEU A 111 5.66 13.92 -3.23
N THR A 112 4.84 13.54 -2.28
CA THR A 112 5.11 13.73 -0.84
C THR A 112 6.38 12.99 -0.43
N LEU A 113 6.56 11.75 -0.87
CA LEU A 113 7.77 10.98 -0.60
C LEU A 113 9.03 11.66 -1.18
N LYS A 114 8.95 12.13 -2.42
CA LYS A 114 10.05 12.86 -3.07
C LYS A 114 10.42 14.14 -2.33
N ALA A 115 9.46 14.82 -1.72
CA ALA A 115 9.69 16.03 -0.93
C ALA A 115 10.29 15.72 0.45
N ILE A 116 9.86 14.64 1.09
CA ILE A 116 10.26 14.28 2.46
C ILE A 116 11.61 13.57 2.50
N LEU A 117 11.92 12.70 1.54
CA LEU A 117 13.18 11.94 1.52
C LEU A 117 14.43 12.80 1.62
N PRO A 118 14.59 13.92 0.87
CA PRO A 118 15.77 14.79 1.02
C PRO A 118 15.78 15.53 2.36
N ALA A 119 14.63 15.85 2.93
CA ALA A 119 14.53 16.49 4.25
C ALA A 119 14.98 15.53 5.36
N LEU A 120 14.57 14.27 5.32
CA LEU A 120 15.03 13.22 6.23
C LEU A 120 16.52 12.92 6.09
N GLY A 121 17.06 12.97 4.87
CA GLY A 121 18.50 12.83 4.63
C GLY A 121 19.31 13.94 5.29
N ARG A 122 18.80 15.17 5.35
CA ARG A 122 19.44 16.30 6.04
C ARG A 122 19.37 16.19 7.56
N LEU A 123 18.38 15.50 8.10
CA LEU A 123 18.19 15.28 9.53
C LEU A 123 18.99 14.09 10.10
N GLY A 124 19.95 13.54 9.33
CA GLY A 124 20.84 12.48 9.83
C GLY A 124 20.25 11.06 9.85
N TYR A 125 19.09 10.83 9.24
CA TYR A 125 18.53 9.47 9.12
C TYR A 125 19.33 8.56 8.18
N ASN A 126 20.31 9.11 7.46
CA ASN A 126 21.11 8.43 6.45
C ASN A 126 22.39 7.76 6.99
N THR A 127 22.51 7.60 8.31
CA THR A 127 23.76 7.07 8.91
C THR A 127 23.81 5.55 9.05
N ARG A 128 22.77 4.80 8.63
CA ARG A 128 22.75 3.34 8.78
C ARG A 128 22.91 2.52 7.50
N GLU A 129 23.04 3.13 6.35
CA GLU A 129 23.16 2.40 5.07
C GLU A 129 24.60 2.35 4.53
N LYS A 130 25.58 2.81 5.29
CA LYS A 130 27.01 2.79 4.92
C LYS A 130 27.89 1.97 5.88
N ARG A 131 27.35 0.86 6.42
CA ARG A 131 28.21 -0.16 7.04
C ARG A 131 27.86 -1.55 6.59
#